data_b479510427a5d26a12f5533468c84c9b
#
_entry.id   b479510427a5d26a12f5533468c84c9b
#
_cell.length_a   1.000
_cell.length_b   1.000
_cell.length_c   1.000
_cell.angle_alpha   90.00
_cell.angle_beta   90.00
_cell.angle_gamma   90.00
#
_symmetry.space_group_name_H-M   'P 1'
#
loop_
_entity.id
_entity.type
_entity.pdbx_description
1 polymer ?
#
loop_
_entity_poly.entity_id
_entity_poly.type
_entity_poly.pdbx_seq_one_letter_code
_entity_poly.pdbx_strand_id
1 'polypeptide(L)' 'MKQSKIQKRITYLEHELASKRHDGYVEEGLKKELKKLKEKWKNLSTEQNSTE' A
#
# COMPACT_ATOMS: atom_id res chain seq x y z
N MET A 1 -13.06 6.21 -6.89
CA MET A 1 -11.96 7.15 -6.86
C MET A 1 -10.64 6.43 -6.74
N LYS A 2 -9.63 6.99 -7.36
CA LYS A 2 -8.33 6.33 -7.43
C LYS A 2 -7.69 6.16 -6.05
N GLN A 3 -7.78 7.18 -5.23
CA GLN A 3 -7.20 7.10 -3.89
C GLN A 3 -7.88 6.02 -3.06
N SER A 4 -9.19 5.89 -3.23
CA SER A 4 -9.93 4.89 -2.48
C SER A 4 -9.46 3.48 -2.82
N LYS A 5 -9.20 3.25 -4.11
CA LYS A 5 -8.72 1.94 -4.54
C LYS A 5 -7.35 1.63 -3.96
N ILE A 6 -6.46 2.62 -3.98
CA ILE A 6 -5.13 2.41 -3.44
C ILE A 6 -5.20 2.11 -1.96
N GLN A 7 -6.02 2.86 -1.23
CA GLN A 7 -6.14 2.63 0.21
C GLN A 7 -6.69 1.24 0.50
N LYS A 8 -7.68 0.80 -0.25
CA LYS A 8 -8.22 -0.54 -0.06
C LYS A 8 -7.15 -1.58 -0.29
N ARG A 9 -6.33 -1.39 -1.32
CA ARG A 9 -5.27 -2.34 -1.61
C ARG A 9 -4.25 -2.38 -0.48
N ILE A 10 -3.88 -1.20 0.03
CA ILE A 10 -2.94 -1.13 1.14
C ILE A 10 -3.49 -1.86 2.35
N THR A 11 -4.74 -1.60 2.69
CA THR A 11 -5.37 -2.27 3.82
C THR A 11 -5.37 -3.78 3.63
N TYR A 12 -5.70 -4.22 2.42
CA TYR A 12 -5.73 -5.64 2.12
C TYR A 12 -4.35 -6.27 2.32
N LEU A 13 -3.31 -5.62 1.79
CA LEU A 13 -1.97 -6.15 1.91
C LEU A 13 -1.50 -6.18 3.36
N GLU A 14 -1.81 -5.14 4.10
CA GLU A 14 -1.45 -5.12 5.51
C GLU A 14 -2.15 -6.24 6.27
N HIS A 15 -3.41 -6.47 5.93
CA HIS A 15 -4.16 -7.54 6.58
C HIS A 15 -3.56 -8.90 6.26
N GLU A 16 -3.18 -9.10 5.00
CA GLU A 16 -2.58 -10.36 4.60
C GLU A 16 -1.24 -10.59 5.29
N LEU A 17 -0.44 -9.55 5.40
CA LEU A 17 0.84 -9.66 6.09
C LEU A 17 0.65 -9.96 7.57
N ALA A 18 -0.35 -9.35 8.17
CA ALA A 18 -0.60 -9.56 9.58
C ALA A 18 -1.08 -10.98 9.88
N SER A 19 -1.76 -11.60 8.93
CA SER A 19 -2.29 -12.94 9.12
C SER A 19 -1.17 -13.99 9.16
N LYS A 20 -0.02 -13.66 8.57
CA LYS A 20 1.14 -14.55 8.55
C LYS A 20 0.82 -15.91 7.95
N ARG A 21 0.01 -15.90 6.93
CA ARG A 21 -0.34 -17.14 6.23
C ARG A 21 0.61 -17.49 5.12
N HIS A 22 1.47 -16.55 4.75
CA HIS A 22 2.30 -16.70 3.56
C HIS A 22 3.72 -17.08 3.94
N ASP A 23 4.37 -17.74 3.00
CA ASP A 23 5.80 -18.04 3.15
C ASP A 23 6.60 -16.75 3.14
N GLY A 24 7.84 -16.84 3.63
CA GLY A 24 8.70 -15.66 3.63
C GLY A 24 8.85 -15.06 2.25
N TYR A 25 8.93 -15.92 1.23
CA TYR A 25 9.07 -15.43 -0.13
C TYR A 25 7.86 -14.59 -0.55
N VAL A 26 6.68 -15.10 -0.31
CA VAL A 26 5.46 -14.39 -0.66
C VAL A 26 5.31 -13.15 0.19
N GLU A 27 5.67 -13.27 1.46
CA GLU A 27 5.58 -12.14 2.37
C GLU A 27 6.44 -10.98 1.90
N GLU A 28 7.64 -11.27 1.43
CA GLU A 28 8.51 -10.22 0.92
C GLU A 28 7.90 -9.54 -0.29
N GLY A 29 7.29 -10.31 -1.17
CA GLY A 29 6.63 -9.73 -2.32
C GLY A 29 5.51 -8.80 -1.92
N LEU A 30 4.73 -9.20 -0.94
CA LEU A 30 3.65 -8.37 -0.45
C LEU A 30 4.18 -7.09 0.19
N LYS A 31 5.26 -7.22 0.94
CA LYS A 31 5.86 -6.04 1.57
C LYS A 31 6.35 -5.05 0.53
N LYS A 32 6.95 -5.54 -0.53
CA LYS A 32 7.44 -4.67 -1.59
C LYS A 32 6.29 -3.94 -2.27
N GLU A 33 5.23 -4.67 -2.56
CA GLU A 33 4.08 -4.05 -3.19
C GLU A 33 3.45 -3.02 -2.26
N LEU A 34 3.34 -3.36 -0.98
CA LEU A 34 2.79 -2.45 0.00
C LEU A 34 3.59 -1.17 0.07
N LYS A 35 4.91 -1.30 0.08
CA LYS A 35 5.77 -0.13 0.12
C LYS A 35 5.55 0.76 -1.08
N LYS A 36 5.45 0.17 -2.27
CA LYS A 36 5.21 0.95 -3.48
C LYS A 36 3.87 1.67 -3.42
N LEU A 37 2.85 0.98 -2.95
CA LEU A 37 1.54 1.59 -2.86
C LEU A 37 1.53 2.73 -1.86
N LYS A 38 2.21 2.56 -0.74
CA LYS A 38 2.28 3.62 0.25
C LYS A 38 2.99 4.84 -0.29
N GLU A 39 4.03 4.63 -1.07
CA GLU A 39 4.73 5.75 -1.70
C GLU A 39 3.83 6.47 -2.70
N LYS A 40 3.09 5.69 -3.48
CA LYS A 40 2.16 6.29 -4.41
C LYS A 40 1.10 7.11 -3.69
N TRP A 41 0.58 6.56 -2.62
CA TRP A 41 -0.42 7.25 -1.82
C TRP A 41 0.13 8.54 -1.25
N LYS A 42 1.36 8.47 -0.76
CA LYS A 42 2.00 9.64 -0.19
C LYS A 42 2.23 10.71 -1.25
N ASN A 43 2.64 10.30 -2.44
CA ASN A 43 2.87 11.25 -3.52
C ASN A 43 1.58 11.95 -3.92
N LEU A 44 0.50 11.19 -3.98
CA LEU A 44 -0.79 11.78 -4.32
C LEU A 44 -1.20 12.82 -3.27
N SER A 45 -1.01 12.48 -2.01
CA SER A 45 -1.33 13.42 -0.94
C SER A 45 -0.45 14.66 -1.03
N THR A 46 0.83 14.44 -1.31
CA THR A 46 1.77 15.55 -1.39
C THR A 46 1.39 16.48 -2.53
N GLU A 47 0.98 15.92 -3.66
CA GLU A 47 0.57 16.73 -4.78
C GLU A 47 -0.62 17.60 -4.42
N GLN A 48 -1.57 17.01 -3.73
CA GLN A 48 -2.74 17.78 -3.31
C GLN A 48 -2.34 18.88 -2.34
N ASN A 49 -1.43 18.58 -1.45
CA ASN A 49 -0.97 19.59 -0.50
C ASN A 49 -0.19 20.69 -1.18
N SER A 50 0.60 20.34 -2.17
CA SER A 50 1.44 21.33 -2.82
C SER A 50 0.64 22.33 -3.64
N THR A 51 -0.60 22.01 -3.96
CA THR A 51 -1.43 22.94 -4.69
C THR A 51 -1.93 24.09 -3.81
N GLU A 52 -1.77 23.94 -2.54
CA GLU A 52 -2.17 25.02 -1.65
C GLU A 52 -1.21 26.18 -1.80
#